data_534aece92dfbc50b33ab5ad8745c2546
#
_entry.id   534aece92dfbc50b33ab5ad8745c2546
#
_cell.length_a   1.000
_cell.length_b   1.000
_cell.length_c   1.000
_cell.angle_alpha   90.00
_cell.angle_beta   90.00
_cell.angle_gamma   90.00
#
_symmetry.space_group_name_H-M   'P 1'
#
loop_
_entity.id
_entity.type
_entity.pdbx_description
1 polymer ?
#
loop_
_entity_poly.entity_id
_entity_poly.type
_entity_poly.pdbx_seq_one_letter_code
_entity_poly.pdbx_strand_id
1 'polypeptide(L)'
;MYKDIVVNLSLNPSRAATASYGISVARAFQAHLTGITFIYEPTAPLIYMDTSMPSRDIVFHREEAKRRADAAIETFEDAARKADLAVESRGIDIKTAHDSIKFAEIARRFDLAIVGQAQPNKETFEDHVAETALFESARPVLFVPYIQTTALDLKHVTVCWDGSRAATRAIADAMPFLSKAEHIDILIMESERPKSEDLPGIDIARHLARHGLKVELKRIRLNIDVGNTILNHAFDAGTGLIVMGGYGHSRMREFILGGATRTLLERMTVPTLMSH
;
A
#
# COMPACT_ATOMS: atom_id res chain seq x y z
N MET A 1 -2.70 -4.79 17.52
CA MET A 1 -3.69 -5.55 16.75
C MET A 1 -4.53 -4.55 15.98
N TYR A 2 -4.70 -4.71 14.67
CA TYR A 2 -5.54 -3.81 13.87
C TYR A 2 -7.01 -4.02 14.22
N LYS A 3 -7.75 -2.91 14.42
CA LYS A 3 -9.19 -2.92 14.71
C LYS A 3 -10.00 -2.16 13.66
N ASP A 4 -9.41 -1.10 13.11
CA ASP A 4 -10.03 -0.26 12.09
C ASP A 4 -9.14 -0.17 10.86
N ILE A 5 -9.67 -0.57 9.71
CA ILE A 5 -8.94 -0.60 8.44
C ILE A 5 -9.72 0.22 7.41
N VAL A 6 -9.02 1.06 6.67
CA VAL A 6 -9.59 1.78 5.53
C VAL A 6 -9.01 1.29 4.22
N VAL A 7 -9.86 1.08 3.22
CA VAL A 7 -9.45 0.68 1.88
C VAL A 7 -9.92 1.70 0.84
N ASN A 8 -9.01 2.09 -0.06
CA ASN A 8 -9.37 2.88 -1.23
C ASN A 8 -9.99 1.98 -2.30
N LEU A 9 -11.26 2.23 -2.61
CA LEU A 9 -12.00 1.53 -3.66
C LEU A 9 -11.76 2.25 -4.99
N SER A 10 -11.17 1.55 -5.95
CA SER A 10 -10.93 2.09 -7.28
C SER A 10 -12.21 2.07 -8.12
N LEU A 11 -12.41 3.13 -8.91
CA LEU A 11 -13.44 3.17 -9.95
C LEU A 11 -13.10 2.30 -11.17
N ASN A 12 -11.88 1.80 -11.23
CA ASN A 12 -11.43 0.91 -12.30
C ASN A 12 -11.63 -0.56 -11.90
N PRO A 13 -12.49 -1.31 -12.59
CA PRO A 13 -12.73 -2.74 -12.29
C PRO A 13 -11.46 -3.60 -12.30
N SER A 14 -10.44 -3.23 -13.09
CA SER A 14 -9.16 -3.94 -13.11
C SER A 14 -8.37 -3.82 -11.80
N ARG A 15 -8.77 -2.93 -10.89
CA ARG A 15 -8.20 -2.75 -9.56
C ARG A 15 -9.09 -3.30 -8.42
N ALA A 16 -10.08 -4.11 -8.73
CA ALA A 16 -10.96 -4.73 -7.73
C ALA A 16 -10.20 -5.63 -6.73
N ALA A 17 -9.00 -6.06 -7.10
CA ALA A 17 -8.09 -6.83 -6.22
C ALA A 17 -7.85 -6.14 -4.87
N THR A 18 -7.74 -4.81 -4.83
CA THR A 18 -7.51 -4.04 -3.60
C THR A 18 -8.64 -4.24 -2.59
N ALA A 19 -9.88 -4.16 -3.03
CA ALA A 19 -11.06 -4.35 -2.18
C ALA A 19 -11.13 -5.78 -1.64
N SER A 20 -10.97 -6.78 -2.51
CA SER A 20 -10.98 -8.20 -2.13
C SER A 20 -9.86 -8.55 -1.16
N TYR A 21 -8.67 -8.00 -1.38
CA TYR A 21 -7.54 -8.20 -0.48
C TYR A 21 -7.80 -7.52 0.88
N GLY A 22 -8.35 -6.30 0.89
CA GLY A 22 -8.76 -5.59 2.11
C GLY A 22 -9.76 -6.40 2.95
N ILE A 23 -10.74 -7.05 2.32
CA ILE A 23 -11.69 -7.95 2.98
C ILE A 23 -10.94 -9.13 3.63
N SER A 24 -9.96 -9.73 2.93
CA SER A 24 -9.19 -10.85 3.49
C SER A 24 -8.34 -10.43 4.70
N VAL A 25 -7.75 -9.22 4.65
CA VAL A 25 -7.01 -8.64 5.78
C VAL A 25 -7.94 -8.38 6.97
N ALA A 26 -9.07 -7.71 6.75
CA ALA A 26 -10.02 -7.40 7.82
C ALA A 26 -10.53 -8.68 8.51
N ARG A 27 -10.84 -9.73 7.75
CA ARG A 27 -11.23 -11.03 8.31
C ARG A 27 -10.11 -11.66 9.16
N ALA A 28 -8.87 -11.63 8.67
CA ALA A 28 -7.74 -12.22 9.38
C ALA A 28 -7.47 -11.55 10.74
N PHE A 29 -7.81 -10.27 10.88
CA PHE A 29 -7.66 -9.50 12.12
C PHE A 29 -8.95 -9.32 12.91
N GLN A 30 -10.11 -9.77 12.40
CA GLN A 30 -11.42 -9.47 12.97
C GLN A 30 -11.58 -7.95 13.18
N ALA A 31 -11.20 -7.20 12.16
CA ALA A 31 -11.19 -5.74 12.15
C ALA A 31 -12.40 -5.21 11.39
N HIS A 32 -12.86 -4.02 11.78
CA HIS A 32 -13.81 -3.24 11.00
C HIS A 32 -13.14 -2.76 9.70
N LEU A 33 -13.86 -2.76 8.59
CA LEU A 33 -13.37 -2.33 7.29
C LEU A 33 -14.26 -1.25 6.71
N THR A 34 -13.66 -0.11 6.38
CA THR A 34 -14.32 1.00 5.69
C THR A 34 -13.78 1.16 4.28
N GLY A 35 -14.67 1.09 3.27
CA GLY A 35 -14.35 1.37 1.88
C GLY A 35 -14.57 2.85 1.54
N ILE A 36 -13.57 3.50 0.95
CA ILE A 36 -13.66 4.89 0.48
C ILE A 36 -13.45 4.91 -1.04
N THR A 37 -14.38 5.52 -1.76
CA THR A 37 -14.20 5.83 -3.17
C THR A 37 -14.35 7.33 -3.41
N PHE A 38 -13.71 7.82 -4.49
CA PHE A 38 -13.75 9.23 -4.84
C PHE A 38 -14.56 9.44 -6.12
N ILE A 39 -15.49 10.38 -6.04
CA ILE A 39 -16.31 10.82 -7.18
C ILE A 39 -15.60 12.04 -7.76
N TYR A 40 -14.92 11.86 -8.89
CA TYR A 40 -14.22 12.95 -9.57
C TYR A 40 -14.66 13.06 -11.02
N GLU A 41 -14.78 14.29 -11.45
CA GLU A 41 -14.96 14.60 -12.86
C GLU A 41 -13.59 14.53 -13.53
N PRO A 42 -13.41 13.76 -14.62
CA PRO A 42 -12.21 13.90 -15.43
C PRO A 42 -12.17 15.35 -15.95
N THR A 43 -11.23 16.14 -15.43
CA THR A 43 -11.00 17.48 -15.98
C THR A 43 -10.70 17.33 -17.47
N ALA A 44 -11.54 17.93 -18.31
CA ALA A 44 -11.26 18.02 -19.74
C ALA A 44 -9.83 18.59 -19.91
N PRO A 45 -9.01 18.05 -20.84
CA PRO A 45 -7.69 18.57 -21.07
C PRO A 45 -7.78 20.09 -21.26
N LEU A 46 -6.89 20.84 -20.58
CA LEU A 46 -6.81 22.31 -20.62
C LEU A 46 -6.70 22.93 -22.03
N ILE A 47 -6.62 22.10 -23.08
CA ILE A 47 -6.57 22.46 -24.49
C ILE A 47 -7.92 23.06 -24.98
N TYR A 48 -9.01 22.90 -24.24
CA TYR A 48 -10.35 23.41 -24.62
C TYR A 48 -10.83 24.61 -23.81
N MET A 49 -9.92 25.43 -23.27
CA MET A 49 -10.29 26.61 -22.48
C MET A 49 -10.94 27.76 -23.28
N ASP A 50 -11.22 27.60 -24.57
CA ASP A 50 -11.83 28.67 -25.41
C ASP A 50 -13.29 28.43 -25.85
N THR A 51 -13.94 27.42 -25.31
CA THR A 51 -15.38 27.23 -25.52
C THR A 51 -16.04 26.77 -24.23
N SER A 52 -17.00 27.58 -23.76
CA SER A 52 -17.91 27.24 -22.68
C SER A 52 -18.49 25.83 -22.89
N MET A 53 -18.01 24.82 -22.13
CA MET A 53 -18.69 23.52 -22.12
C MET A 53 -20.15 23.74 -21.75
N PRO A 54 -21.10 23.17 -22.51
CA PRO A 54 -22.49 23.24 -22.16
C PRO A 54 -22.71 22.66 -20.74
N SER A 55 -23.46 23.33 -19.91
CA SER A 55 -23.75 22.90 -18.53
C SER A 55 -24.30 21.45 -18.45
N ARG A 56 -24.87 20.96 -19.55
CA ARG A 56 -25.37 19.59 -19.69
C ARG A 56 -24.26 18.53 -19.70
N ASP A 57 -23.09 18.82 -20.30
CA ASP A 57 -21.98 17.85 -20.38
C ASP A 57 -21.32 17.70 -19.02
N ILE A 58 -21.20 18.78 -18.25
CA ILE A 58 -20.68 18.74 -16.88
C ILE A 58 -21.58 17.90 -15.99
N VAL A 59 -22.91 18.09 -16.06
CA VAL A 59 -23.89 17.29 -15.28
C VAL A 59 -23.80 15.82 -15.67
N PHE A 60 -23.72 15.52 -16.96
CA PHE A 60 -23.63 14.13 -17.46
C PHE A 60 -22.38 13.42 -16.95
N HIS A 61 -21.20 14.07 -17.00
CA HIS A 61 -19.95 13.48 -16.51
C HIS A 61 -19.98 13.24 -15.00
N ARG A 62 -20.59 14.13 -14.24
CA ARG A 62 -20.74 13.96 -12.80
C ARG A 62 -21.67 12.80 -12.43
N GLU A 63 -22.81 12.67 -13.11
CA GLU A 63 -23.71 11.55 -12.89
C GLU A 63 -23.07 10.22 -13.26
N GLU A 64 -22.26 10.18 -14.31
CA GLU A 64 -21.51 8.99 -14.69
C GLU A 64 -20.43 8.65 -13.65
N ALA A 65 -19.66 9.61 -13.17
CA ALA A 65 -18.68 9.40 -12.11
C ALA A 65 -19.34 8.87 -10.82
N LYS A 66 -20.50 9.42 -10.47
CA LYS A 66 -21.27 8.94 -9.33
C LYS A 66 -21.77 7.50 -9.54
N ARG A 67 -22.31 7.17 -10.69
CA ARG A 67 -22.73 5.78 -11.00
C ARG A 67 -21.58 4.79 -10.89
N ARG A 68 -20.37 5.16 -11.34
CA ARG A 68 -19.18 4.31 -11.20
C ARG A 68 -18.79 4.12 -9.75
N ALA A 69 -18.88 5.18 -8.94
CA ALA A 69 -18.61 5.12 -7.52
C ALA A 69 -19.62 4.22 -6.79
N ASP A 70 -20.92 4.40 -7.08
CA ASP A 70 -21.99 3.59 -6.50
C ASP A 70 -21.80 2.10 -6.88
N ALA A 71 -21.44 1.79 -8.12
CA ALA A 71 -21.17 0.44 -8.58
C ALA A 71 -19.91 -0.17 -7.89
N ALA A 72 -18.87 0.62 -7.64
CA ALA A 72 -17.69 0.16 -6.91
C ALA A 72 -18.03 -0.15 -5.44
N ILE A 73 -18.87 0.68 -4.81
CA ILE A 73 -19.38 0.45 -3.45
C ILE A 73 -20.21 -0.83 -3.41
N GLU A 74 -21.18 -0.98 -4.30
CA GLU A 74 -22.03 -2.18 -4.35
C GLU A 74 -21.20 -3.45 -4.54
N THR A 75 -20.22 -3.43 -5.44
CA THR A 75 -19.31 -4.55 -5.67
C THR A 75 -18.53 -4.92 -4.41
N PHE A 76 -18.04 -3.91 -3.68
CA PHE A 76 -17.31 -4.10 -2.43
C PHE A 76 -18.20 -4.68 -1.33
N GLU A 77 -19.40 -4.13 -1.13
CA GLU A 77 -20.36 -4.58 -0.12
C GLU A 77 -20.85 -6.01 -0.40
N ASP A 78 -21.07 -6.35 -1.67
CA ASP A 78 -21.41 -7.71 -2.08
C ASP A 78 -20.29 -8.71 -1.82
N ALA A 79 -19.05 -8.31 -2.11
CA ALA A 79 -17.89 -9.15 -1.82
C ALA A 79 -17.69 -9.35 -0.31
N ALA A 80 -17.88 -8.30 0.49
CA ALA A 80 -17.82 -8.36 1.95
C ALA A 80 -18.92 -9.25 2.53
N ARG A 81 -20.15 -9.13 2.04
CA ARG A 81 -21.30 -9.95 2.44
C ARG A 81 -21.05 -11.43 2.14
N LYS A 82 -20.50 -11.76 0.96
CA LYS A 82 -20.12 -13.14 0.60
C LYS A 82 -19.01 -13.70 1.50
N ALA A 83 -18.20 -12.81 2.06
CA ALA A 83 -17.13 -13.14 3.00
C ALA A 83 -17.59 -13.11 4.48
N ASP A 84 -18.88 -12.90 4.75
CA ASP A 84 -19.46 -12.77 6.09
C ASP A 84 -18.78 -11.66 6.92
N LEU A 85 -18.51 -10.51 6.28
CA LEU A 85 -17.89 -9.33 6.88
C LEU A 85 -18.82 -8.13 6.77
N ALA A 86 -19.18 -7.53 7.91
CA ALA A 86 -19.86 -6.25 7.95
C ALA A 86 -18.85 -5.13 7.63
N VAL A 87 -19.23 -4.23 6.73
CA VAL A 87 -18.36 -3.13 6.26
C VAL A 87 -19.13 -1.80 6.24
N GLU A 88 -18.40 -0.71 6.27
CA GLU A 88 -18.92 0.62 5.92
C GLU A 88 -18.35 1.04 4.56
N SER A 89 -19.07 1.90 3.85
CA SER A 89 -18.62 2.45 2.57
C SER A 89 -19.03 3.91 2.41
N ARG A 90 -18.20 4.72 1.73
CA ARG A 90 -18.48 6.13 1.45
C ARG A 90 -17.93 6.56 0.10
N GLY A 91 -18.79 7.26 -0.67
CA GLY A 91 -18.35 8.04 -1.81
C GLY A 91 -18.03 9.48 -1.37
N ILE A 92 -16.92 10.03 -1.81
CA ILE A 92 -16.47 11.39 -1.47
C ILE A 92 -16.34 12.21 -2.75
N ASP A 93 -17.11 13.28 -2.83
CA ASP A 93 -16.98 14.25 -3.92
C ASP A 93 -15.64 14.99 -3.83
N ILE A 94 -14.93 15.05 -4.95
CA ILE A 94 -13.69 15.80 -5.09
C ILE A 94 -13.73 16.70 -6.31
N LYS A 95 -12.96 17.78 -6.27
CA LYS A 95 -12.95 18.81 -7.32
C LYS A 95 -11.61 18.89 -8.05
N THR A 96 -10.52 18.50 -7.40
CA THR A 96 -9.17 18.65 -7.93
C THR A 96 -8.31 17.45 -7.60
N ALA A 97 -7.20 17.24 -8.32
CA ALA A 97 -6.22 16.21 -8.00
C ALA A 97 -5.62 16.39 -6.58
N HIS A 98 -5.54 17.63 -6.07
CA HIS A 98 -5.09 17.93 -4.71
C HIS A 98 -5.98 17.31 -3.62
N ASP A 99 -7.21 16.98 -3.94
CA ASP A 99 -8.14 16.33 -3.00
C ASP A 99 -7.74 14.89 -2.66
N SER A 100 -6.70 14.33 -3.30
CA SER A 100 -6.10 13.03 -2.93
C SER A 100 -5.67 12.99 -1.45
N ILE A 101 -5.30 14.13 -0.87
CA ILE A 101 -4.97 14.25 0.55
C ILE A 101 -6.12 13.85 1.49
N LYS A 102 -7.38 13.95 1.03
CA LYS A 102 -8.54 13.57 1.84
C LYS A 102 -8.52 12.11 2.29
N PHE A 103 -7.97 11.21 1.45
CA PHE A 103 -7.80 9.83 1.86
C PHE A 103 -6.81 9.70 3.03
N ALA A 104 -5.68 10.39 2.93
CA ALA A 104 -4.69 10.40 4.01
C ALA A 104 -5.26 10.99 5.31
N GLU A 105 -6.04 12.08 5.24
CA GLU A 105 -6.72 12.68 6.40
C GLU A 105 -7.73 11.72 7.04
N ILE A 106 -8.45 10.96 6.23
CA ILE A 106 -9.36 9.91 6.72
C ILE A 106 -8.56 8.80 7.37
N ALA A 107 -7.51 8.32 6.73
CA ALA A 107 -6.66 7.23 7.19
C ALA A 107 -6.01 7.49 8.56
N ARG A 108 -5.81 8.75 8.95
CA ARG A 108 -5.29 9.12 10.29
C ARG A 108 -6.11 8.53 11.45
N ARG A 109 -7.38 8.22 11.24
CA ARG A 109 -8.29 7.65 12.23
C ARG A 109 -8.38 6.13 12.22
N PHE A 110 -7.62 5.48 11.34
CA PHE A 110 -7.56 4.04 11.18
C PHE A 110 -6.20 3.48 11.59
N ASP A 111 -6.12 2.20 11.80
CA ASP A 111 -4.86 1.52 12.16
C ASP A 111 -4.04 1.18 10.94
N LEU A 112 -4.70 0.94 9.79
CA LEU A 112 -4.08 0.53 8.53
C LEU A 112 -4.85 1.14 7.36
N ALA A 113 -4.12 1.70 6.40
CA ALA A 113 -4.65 2.09 5.11
C ALA A 113 -4.28 1.06 4.03
N ILE A 114 -5.23 0.71 3.17
CA ILE A 114 -5.02 -0.21 2.05
C ILE A 114 -5.29 0.53 0.74
N VAL A 115 -4.32 0.50 -0.16
CA VAL A 115 -4.38 1.17 -1.47
C VAL A 115 -3.92 0.22 -2.58
N GLY A 116 -4.43 0.42 -3.78
CA GLY A 116 -3.95 -0.32 -4.96
C GLY A 116 -2.62 0.22 -5.47
N GLN A 117 -1.82 -0.65 -6.06
CA GLN A 117 -0.62 -0.28 -6.81
C GLN A 117 -0.97 0.63 -7.99
N ALA A 118 -0.12 1.65 -8.24
CA ALA A 118 -0.17 2.46 -9.46
C ALA A 118 0.02 1.60 -10.71
N GLN A 119 -0.72 1.92 -11.79
CA GLN A 119 -0.52 1.22 -13.06
C GLN A 119 0.56 1.91 -13.89
N PRO A 120 1.48 1.16 -14.52
CA PRO A 120 2.47 1.75 -15.40
C PRO A 120 1.82 2.56 -16.54
N ASN A 121 2.42 3.69 -16.88
CA ASN A 121 2.02 4.57 -18.00
C ASN A 121 0.62 5.20 -17.93
N LYS A 122 -0.01 5.22 -16.77
CA LYS A 122 -1.27 5.93 -16.52
C LYS A 122 -1.22 6.57 -15.14
N GLU A 123 -0.84 7.83 -15.11
CA GLU A 123 -0.98 8.62 -13.89
C GLU A 123 -2.47 8.91 -13.66
N THR A 124 -3.01 8.38 -12.58
CA THR A 124 -4.42 8.49 -12.22
C THR A 124 -4.57 9.16 -10.86
N PHE A 125 -5.76 9.60 -10.54
CA PHE A 125 -6.07 10.14 -9.21
C PHE A 125 -5.75 9.14 -8.08
N GLU A 126 -6.02 7.86 -8.31
CA GLU A 126 -5.72 6.80 -7.33
C GLU A 126 -4.22 6.65 -7.05
N ASP A 127 -3.35 6.98 -8.00
CA ASP A 127 -1.91 6.93 -7.81
C ASP A 127 -1.46 8.05 -6.85
N HIS A 128 -2.05 9.23 -6.96
CA HIS A 128 -1.85 10.32 -6.00
C HIS A 128 -2.43 9.97 -4.61
N VAL A 129 -3.56 9.25 -4.54
CA VAL A 129 -4.10 8.76 -3.27
C VAL A 129 -3.12 7.82 -2.59
N ALA A 130 -2.51 6.90 -3.34
CA ALA A 130 -1.55 5.94 -2.80
C ALA A 130 -0.28 6.63 -2.25
N GLU A 131 0.23 7.63 -2.97
CA GLU A 131 1.38 8.42 -2.55
C GLU A 131 1.06 9.28 -1.32
N THR A 132 -0.03 10.05 -1.35
CA THR A 132 -0.43 10.89 -0.21
C THR A 132 -0.75 10.07 1.03
N ALA A 133 -1.32 8.87 0.88
CA ALA A 133 -1.54 7.96 1.99
C ALA A 133 -0.24 7.65 2.73
N LEU A 134 0.85 7.34 2.01
CA LEU A 134 2.13 6.99 2.62
C LEU A 134 2.77 8.18 3.36
N PHE A 135 2.71 9.38 2.78
CA PHE A 135 3.42 10.54 3.34
C PHE A 135 2.61 11.33 4.36
N GLU A 136 1.29 11.39 4.19
CA GLU A 136 0.47 12.36 4.92
C GLU A 136 -0.49 11.71 5.93
N SER A 137 -0.64 10.37 5.92
CA SER A 137 -1.54 9.70 6.88
C SER A 137 -0.91 9.48 8.25
N ALA A 138 0.41 9.38 8.36
CA ALA A 138 1.15 8.90 9.54
C ALA A 138 0.72 7.48 9.98
N ARG A 139 0.19 6.69 9.06
CA ARG A 139 -0.25 5.30 9.26
C ARG A 139 0.49 4.35 8.33
N PRO A 140 0.62 3.07 8.71
CA PRO A 140 1.11 2.08 7.77
C PRO A 140 0.17 1.97 6.56
N VAL A 141 0.76 1.84 5.39
CA VAL A 141 0.03 1.70 4.13
C VAL A 141 0.37 0.37 3.51
N LEU A 142 -0.66 -0.42 3.25
CA LEU A 142 -0.56 -1.70 2.55
C LEU A 142 -0.90 -1.49 1.07
N PHE A 143 0.12 -1.59 0.23
CA PHE A 143 -0.02 -1.53 -1.23
C PHE A 143 -0.36 -2.91 -1.77
N VAL A 144 -1.43 -3.01 -2.56
CA VAL A 144 -1.91 -4.25 -3.16
C VAL A 144 -1.58 -4.25 -4.65
N PRO A 145 -0.81 -5.22 -5.16
CA PRO A 145 -0.53 -5.34 -6.58
C PRO A 145 -1.81 -5.42 -7.42
N TYR A 146 -1.82 -4.79 -8.59
CA TYR A 146 -2.98 -4.87 -9.49
C TYR A 146 -3.23 -6.29 -10.02
N ILE A 147 -2.19 -7.16 -10.00
CA ILE A 147 -2.28 -8.57 -10.39
C ILE A 147 -2.69 -9.50 -9.24
N GLN A 148 -2.93 -8.97 -8.02
CA GLN A 148 -3.23 -9.77 -6.84
C GLN A 148 -4.57 -10.50 -7.00
N THR A 149 -4.55 -11.81 -6.89
CA THR A 149 -5.75 -12.66 -7.01
C THR A 149 -6.04 -13.49 -5.76
N THR A 150 -5.05 -13.64 -4.88
CA THR A 150 -5.16 -14.44 -3.67
C THR A 150 -5.48 -13.60 -2.44
N ALA A 151 -6.03 -14.21 -1.41
CA ALA A 151 -6.22 -13.61 -0.11
C ALA A 151 -4.88 -13.38 0.62
N LEU A 152 -4.92 -12.73 1.79
CA LEU A 152 -3.76 -12.53 2.66
C LEU A 152 -3.09 -13.88 2.97
N ASP A 153 -1.81 -13.96 2.64
CA ASP A 153 -0.94 -15.09 2.99
C ASP A 153 0.20 -14.59 3.89
N LEU A 154 0.31 -15.19 5.07
CA LEU A 154 1.35 -14.88 6.07
C LEU A 154 2.23 -16.10 6.36
N LYS A 155 2.24 -17.12 5.48
CA LYS A 155 3.15 -18.24 5.64
C LYS A 155 4.60 -17.79 5.62
N HIS A 156 4.92 -16.88 4.70
CA HIS A 156 6.25 -16.30 4.59
C HIS A 156 6.17 -14.79 4.44
N VAL A 157 6.82 -14.06 5.34
CA VAL A 157 6.89 -12.60 5.34
C VAL A 157 8.35 -12.17 5.20
N THR A 158 8.62 -11.23 4.29
CA THR A 158 9.97 -10.64 4.13
C THR A 158 10.00 -9.25 4.72
N VAL A 159 10.86 -9.03 5.69
CA VAL A 159 11.12 -7.74 6.33
C VAL A 159 12.41 -7.16 5.79
N CYS A 160 12.35 -6.05 5.06
CA CYS A 160 13.52 -5.36 4.55
C CYS A 160 14.09 -4.44 5.64
N TRP A 161 15.35 -4.67 6.02
CA TRP A 161 16.00 -3.93 7.09
C TRP A 161 17.27 -3.23 6.60
N ASP A 162 17.33 -1.91 6.78
CA ASP A 162 18.47 -1.05 6.44
C ASP A 162 18.96 -0.20 7.63
N GLY A 163 18.38 -0.42 8.83
CA GLY A 163 18.68 0.36 10.04
C GLY A 163 18.07 1.76 10.06
N SER A 164 17.26 2.14 9.09
CA SER A 164 16.62 3.45 9.02
C SER A 164 15.46 3.60 10.00
N ARG A 165 15.08 4.86 10.26
CA ARG A 165 13.89 5.19 11.04
C ARG A 165 12.62 4.65 10.39
N ALA A 166 12.54 4.72 9.06
CA ALA A 166 11.39 4.23 8.31
C ALA A 166 11.28 2.69 8.40
N ALA A 167 12.39 1.94 8.29
CA ALA A 167 12.39 0.50 8.50
C ALA A 167 12.00 0.13 9.94
N THR A 168 12.50 0.86 10.94
CA THR A 168 12.11 0.67 12.36
C THR A 168 10.61 0.89 12.54
N ARG A 169 10.06 1.95 11.94
CA ARG A 169 8.63 2.25 11.99
C ARG A 169 7.81 1.16 11.30
N ALA A 170 8.22 0.73 10.10
CA ALA A 170 7.53 -0.30 9.35
C ALA A 170 7.44 -1.63 10.12
N ILE A 171 8.52 -2.03 10.80
CA ILE A 171 8.51 -3.23 11.66
C ILE A 171 7.53 -3.06 12.81
N ALA A 172 7.55 -1.93 13.51
CA ALA A 172 6.65 -1.67 14.63
C ALA A 172 5.17 -1.70 14.19
N ASP A 173 4.88 -1.06 13.06
CA ASP A 173 3.54 -1.03 12.50
C ASP A 173 3.12 -2.41 11.95
N ALA A 174 4.05 -3.22 11.43
CA ALA A 174 3.79 -4.56 10.92
C ALA A 174 3.63 -5.64 12.00
N MET A 175 3.90 -5.35 13.27
CA MET A 175 3.83 -6.36 14.35
C MET A 175 2.55 -7.19 14.36
N PRO A 176 1.34 -6.64 14.06
CA PRO A 176 0.14 -7.46 13.95
C PRO A 176 0.22 -8.54 12.86
N PHE A 177 0.82 -8.24 11.70
CA PHE A 177 1.07 -9.23 10.64
C PHE A 177 2.15 -10.23 11.05
N LEU A 178 3.27 -9.71 11.56
CA LEU A 178 4.42 -10.52 11.94
C LEU A 178 4.08 -11.55 13.02
N SER A 179 3.20 -11.18 13.98
CA SER A 179 2.75 -12.11 15.03
C SER A 179 1.86 -13.27 14.52
N LYS A 180 1.36 -13.18 13.30
CA LYS A 180 0.59 -14.23 12.63
C LYS A 180 1.43 -14.97 11.57
N ALA A 181 2.64 -14.51 11.27
CA ALA A 181 3.51 -15.11 10.28
C ALA A 181 4.05 -16.47 10.76
N GLU A 182 4.09 -17.46 9.86
CA GLU A 182 4.69 -18.75 10.15
C GLU A 182 6.22 -18.69 10.06
N HIS A 183 6.75 -17.88 9.12
CA HIS A 183 8.17 -17.67 8.88
C HIS A 183 8.44 -16.23 8.46
N ILE A 184 9.55 -15.67 8.95
CA ILE A 184 9.94 -14.27 8.67
C ILE A 184 11.40 -14.24 8.24
N ASP A 185 11.65 -13.76 7.02
CA ASP A 185 12.99 -13.40 6.57
C ASP A 185 13.28 -11.94 6.89
N ILE A 186 14.40 -11.69 7.57
CA ILE A 186 14.96 -10.34 7.71
C ILE A 186 16.00 -10.17 6.63
N LEU A 187 15.64 -9.40 5.61
CA LEU A 187 16.46 -9.18 4.41
C LEU A 187 17.35 -7.97 4.59
N ILE A 188 18.66 -8.18 4.48
CA ILE A 188 19.68 -7.13 4.56
C ILE A 188 20.49 -7.11 3.28
N MET A 189 20.60 -5.92 2.70
CA MET A 189 21.45 -5.67 1.55
C MET A 189 22.86 -5.33 2.02
N GLU A 190 23.82 -6.17 1.64
CA GLU A 190 25.24 -5.91 1.96
C GLU A 190 25.84 -4.98 0.92
N SER A 191 26.39 -3.84 1.39
CA SER A 191 27.28 -3.01 0.59
C SER A 191 28.66 -3.67 0.47
N GLU A 192 29.37 -3.44 -0.64
CA GLU A 192 30.74 -3.93 -0.85
C GLU A 192 31.73 -3.48 0.24
N ARG A 193 31.39 -2.46 1.02
CA ARG A 193 32.20 -1.96 2.14
C ARG A 193 31.35 -1.89 3.41
N PRO A 194 31.42 -2.90 4.29
CA PRO A 194 30.76 -2.82 5.59
C PRO A 194 31.36 -1.65 6.40
N LYS A 195 30.48 -0.78 6.91
CA LYS A 195 30.86 0.43 7.62
C LYS A 195 31.16 0.21 9.12
N SER A 196 30.96 -1.00 9.65
CA SER A 196 31.19 -1.32 11.07
C SER A 196 31.58 -2.79 11.24
N GLU A 197 32.26 -3.09 12.36
CA GLU A 197 32.61 -4.45 12.80
C GLU A 197 31.39 -5.25 13.28
N ASP A 198 30.25 -4.58 13.55
CA ASP A 198 29.02 -5.22 13.97
C ASP A 198 28.36 -5.97 12.79
N LEU A 199 27.84 -7.16 13.09
CA LEU A 199 27.11 -7.96 12.11
C LEU A 199 25.72 -7.31 11.86
N PRO A 200 25.49 -6.64 10.73
CA PRO A 200 24.24 -5.94 10.47
C PRO A 200 23.05 -6.89 10.65
N GLY A 201 22.04 -6.46 11.39
CA GLY A 201 20.77 -7.16 11.54
C GLY A 201 20.68 -8.23 12.63
N ILE A 202 21.79 -8.60 13.30
CA ILE A 202 21.69 -9.53 14.44
C ILE A 202 20.82 -8.94 15.55
N ASP A 203 20.95 -7.64 15.81
CA ASP A 203 20.21 -6.99 16.88
C ASP A 203 18.71 -6.93 16.59
N ILE A 204 18.31 -6.64 15.36
CA ILE A 204 16.90 -6.66 14.99
C ILE A 204 16.33 -8.09 14.98
N ALA A 205 17.10 -9.09 14.56
CA ALA A 205 16.68 -10.48 14.63
C ALA A 205 16.45 -10.92 16.08
N ARG A 206 17.38 -10.56 16.99
CA ARG A 206 17.21 -10.82 18.43
C ARG A 206 16.02 -10.07 19.02
N HIS A 207 15.81 -8.81 18.60
CA HIS A 207 14.64 -8.03 19.02
C HIS A 207 13.35 -8.75 18.65
N LEU A 208 13.18 -9.13 17.40
CA LEU A 208 11.98 -9.83 16.93
C LEU A 208 11.82 -11.22 17.57
N ALA A 209 12.92 -11.95 17.79
CA ALA A 209 12.88 -13.22 18.50
C ALA A 209 12.38 -13.09 19.95
N ARG A 210 12.69 -11.97 20.64
CA ARG A 210 12.16 -11.69 21.99
C ARG A 210 10.64 -11.45 22.00
N HIS A 211 10.06 -11.08 20.85
CA HIS A 211 8.61 -11.01 20.63
C HIS A 211 8.00 -12.38 20.26
N GLY A 212 8.79 -13.46 20.32
CA GLY A 212 8.32 -14.81 20.00
C GLY A 212 8.20 -15.11 18.49
N LEU A 213 8.78 -14.26 17.65
CA LEU A 213 8.70 -14.41 16.18
C LEU A 213 9.77 -15.38 15.67
N LYS A 214 9.42 -16.21 14.70
CA LYS A 214 10.34 -17.11 14.00
C LYS A 214 11.01 -16.37 12.86
N VAL A 215 12.23 -15.89 13.13
CA VAL A 215 12.96 -15.05 12.18
C VAL A 215 14.23 -15.73 11.68
N GLU A 216 14.54 -15.54 10.41
CA GLU A 216 15.79 -15.92 9.77
C GLU A 216 16.45 -14.67 9.16
N LEU A 217 17.77 -14.55 9.33
CA LEU A 217 18.54 -13.45 8.77
C LEU A 217 19.07 -13.82 7.37
N LYS A 218 18.63 -13.11 6.36
CA LYS A 218 19.05 -13.25 4.97
C LYS A 218 19.92 -12.06 4.57
N ARG A 219 21.17 -12.33 4.17
CA ARG A 219 22.11 -11.33 3.69
C ARG A 219 22.34 -11.53 2.21
N ILE A 220 22.06 -10.52 1.43
CA ILE A 220 22.20 -10.57 -0.03
C ILE A 220 23.16 -9.47 -0.48
N ARG A 221 24.18 -9.83 -1.24
CA ARG A 221 25.03 -8.88 -1.94
C ARG A 221 24.29 -8.24 -3.08
N LEU A 222 24.41 -6.93 -3.20
CA LEU A 222 23.77 -6.18 -4.29
C LEU A 222 24.51 -6.47 -5.61
N ASN A 223 23.86 -7.19 -6.50
CA ASN A 223 24.31 -7.39 -7.88
C ASN A 223 23.51 -6.53 -8.90
N ILE A 224 22.33 -6.07 -8.47
CA ILE A 224 21.39 -5.23 -9.19
C ILE A 224 20.90 -4.15 -8.21
N ASP A 225 19.95 -3.33 -8.59
CA ASP A 225 19.34 -2.37 -7.65
C ASP A 225 18.59 -3.07 -6.50
N VAL A 226 18.46 -2.34 -5.39
CA VAL A 226 17.85 -2.85 -4.15
C VAL A 226 16.42 -3.34 -4.37
N GLY A 227 15.62 -2.61 -5.15
CA GLY A 227 14.22 -2.96 -5.37
C GLY A 227 14.04 -4.28 -6.12
N ASN A 228 14.78 -4.48 -7.21
CA ASN A 228 14.76 -5.75 -7.94
C ASN A 228 15.33 -6.91 -7.10
N THR A 229 16.34 -6.65 -6.25
CA THR A 229 16.86 -7.67 -5.32
C THR A 229 15.77 -8.12 -4.34
N ILE A 230 14.99 -7.18 -3.78
CA ILE A 230 13.86 -7.50 -2.89
C ILE A 230 12.81 -8.33 -3.63
N LEU A 231 12.42 -7.93 -4.84
CA LEU A 231 11.41 -8.63 -5.64
C LEU A 231 11.84 -10.06 -6.00
N ASN A 232 13.10 -10.25 -6.40
CA ASN A 232 13.64 -11.58 -6.71
C ASN A 232 13.65 -12.47 -5.46
N HIS A 233 14.12 -11.95 -4.32
CA HIS A 233 14.08 -12.70 -3.06
C HIS A 233 12.64 -13.07 -2.69
N ALA A 234 11.71 -12.14 -2.78
CA ALA A 234 10.30 -12.40 -2.46
C ALA A 234 9.69 -13.49 -3.35
N PHE A 235 10.06 -13.52 -4.63
CA PHE A 235 9.64 -14.57 -5.56
C PHE A 235 10.24 -15.91 -5.18
N ASP A 236 11.56 -15.98 -4.98
CA ASP A 236 12.29 -17.23 -4.68
C ASP A 236 11.85 -17.83 -3.32
N ALA A 237 11.55 -16.99 -2.34
CA ALA A 237 11.12 -17.39 -1.01
C ALA A 237 9.61 -17.70 -0.91
N GLY A 238 8.82 -17.43 -1.95
CA GLY A 238 7.36 -17.56 -1.89
C GLY A 238 6.72 -16.59 -0.88
N THR A 239 7.25 -15.37 -0.81
CA THR A 239 6.79 -14.34 0.14
C THR A 239 5.35 -13.93 -0.15
N GLY A 240 4.50 -13.94 0.88
CA GLY A 240 3.11 -13.47 0.78
C GLY A 240 2.91 -12.01 1.23
N LEU A 241 3.88 -11.43 1.97
CA LEU A 241 3.88 -10.02 2.38
C LEU A 241 5.30 -9.49 2.50
N ILE A 242 5.58 -8.33 1.91
CA ILE A 242 6.81 -7.58 2.12
C ILE A 242 6.53 -6.46 3.14
N VAL A 243 7.47 -6.25 4.08
CA VAL A 243 7.45 -5.13 5.04
C VAL A 243 8.71 -4.31 4.83
N MET A 244 8.57 -3.03 4.56
CA MET A 244 9.71 -2.14 4.34
C MET A 244 9.43 -0.71 4.76
N GLY A 245 10.49 0.04 5.09
CA GLY A 245 10.41 1.49 5.22
C GLY A 245 10.17 2.15 3.86
N GLY A 246 9.25 3.09 3.80
CA GLY A 246 9.13 3.99 2.67
C GLY A 246 10.12 5.15 2.82
N TYR A 247 10.93 5.44 1.79
CA TYR A 247 11.77 6.65 1.74
C TYR A 247 12.76 6.85 2.90
N GLY A 248 13.55 5.85 3.22
CA GLY A 248 14.48 5.85 4.37
C GLY A 248 15.64 6.86 4.31
N HIS A 249 15.90 7.51 3.19
CA HIS A 249 16.96 8.51 3.05
C HIS A 249 16.37 9.93 2.98
N SER A 250 16.64 10.71 4.03
CA SER A 250 16.30 12.12 4.14
C SER A 250 16.97 12.96 3.04
N ARG A 251 16.34 13.13 1.91
CA ARG A 251 16.61 14.26 1.02
C ARG A 251 15.31 14.77 0.44
N MET A 252 14.90 15.88 1.04
CA MET A 252 14.03 16.93 0.52
C MET A 252 12.71 16.51 -0.17
N ARG A 253 11.66 17.14 0.26
CA ARG A 253 10.27 17.21 -0.22
C ARG A 253 10.06 17.45 -1.73
N GLU A 254 11.10 17.29 -2.53
CA GLU A 254 11.07 17.51 -3.97
C GLU A 254 11.46 16.22 -4.70
N PHE A 255 10.47 15.45 -5.14
CA PHE A 255 10.47 14.56 -6.32
C PHE A 255 11.57 13.50 -6.50
N ILE A 256 12.26 13.02 -5.46
CA ILE A 256 13.17 11.88 -5.64
C ILE A 256 12.69 10.69 -4.79
N LEU A 257 11.81 9.89 -5.36
CA LEU A 257 11.48 8.54 -4.91
C LEU A 257 12.80 7.76 -4.71
N GLY A 258 13.06 7.27 -3.48
CA GLY A 258 14.20 6.37 -3.27
C GLY A 258 14.09 5.19 -4.25
N GLY A 259 15.19 4.85 -4.94
CA GLY A 259 15.15 3.86 -6.02
C GLY A 259 14.43 2.56 -5.65
N ALA A 260 14.66 2.02 -4.45
CA ALA A 260 14.00 0.80 -3.98
C ALA A 260 12.48 0.96 -3.84
N THR A 261 12.00 2.02 -3.19
CA THR A 261 10.57 2.28 -3.01
C THR A 261 9.87 2.44 -4.36
N ARG A 262 10.47 3.19 -5.27
CA ARG A 262 9.95 3.39 -6.61
C ARG A 262 9.85 2.06 -7.37
N THR A 263 10.92 1.28 -7.40
CA THR A 263 10.94 -0.03 -8.06
C THR A 263 9.86 -0.95 -7.50
N LEU A 264 9.67 -0.97 -6.17
CA LEU A 264 8.63 -1.77 -5.54
C LEU A 264 7.24 -1.28 -6.00
N LEU A 265 6.93 0.01 -5.88
CA LEU A 265 5.63 0.56 -6.27
C LEU A 265 5.31 0.35 -7.75
N GLU A 266 6.32 0.38 -8.62
CA GLU A 266 6.14 0.15 -10.06
C GLU A 266 6.01 -1.34 -10.43
N ARG A 267 6.71 -2.25 -9.73
CA ARG A 267 6.92 -3.63 -10.18
C ARG A 267 6.52 -4.71 -9.18
N MET A 268 5.99 -4.37 -8.02
CA MET A 268 5.63 -5.36 -7.02
C MET A 268 4.60 -6.36 -7.54
N THR A 269 4.83 -7.61 -7.20
CA THR A 269 3.92 -8.73 -7.43
C THR A 269 3.39 -9.32 -6.12
N VAL A 270 3.89 -8.82 -4.99
CA VAL A 270 3.55 -9.23 -3.64
C VAL A 270 3.05 -8.01 -2.87
N PRO A 271 1.97 -8.11 -2.09
CA PRO A 271 1.51 -7.02 -1.23
C PRO A 271 2.63 -6.50 -0.34
N THR A 272 2.73 -5.18 -0.25
CA THR A 272 3.84 -4.53 0.45
C THR A 272 3.33 -3.53 1.47
N LEU A 273 3.67 -3.74 2.74
CA LEU A 273 3.42 -2.81 3.83
C LEU A 273 4.58 -1.80 3.91
N MET A 274 4.25 -0.53 3.85
CA MET A 274 5.22 0.56 3.98
C MET A 274 4.82 1.51 5.10
N SER A 275 5.82 2.03 5.81
CA SER A 275 5.68 3.15 6.76
C SER A 275 6.77 4.19 6.54
N HIS A 276 6.44 5.45 6.78
CA HIS A 276 7.35 6.60 6.61
C HIS A 276 7.56 7.36 7.91
#